data_8015fb74f8be148e5357019ef295f947
#
_entry.id   8015fb74f8be148e5357019ef295f947
#
_cell.length_a   1.000
_cell.length_b   1.000
_cell.length_c   1.000
_cell.angle_alpha   90.00
_cell.angle_beta   90.00
_cell.angle_gamma   90.00
#
_symmetry.space_group_name_H-M   'P 1'
#
loop_
_entity.id
_entity.type
_entity.pdbx_description
1 polymer ?
#
loop_
_entity_poly.entity_id
_entity_poly.type
_entity_poly.pdbx_seq_one_letter_code
_entity_poly.pdbx_strand_id
1 'polypeptide(L)'
;VQGAFINLKKGDFMDTKITVVDIREMKTRGEKIVMLTAYDYPTARILDQCGTEVLLIGDSVGNVMMGLDNTLPVTIDEIIYHTRAVVRARQRALVVADMPFMSYQVNTEQAKQEAGRLIKEGGAEAVKIEGGENIEGVIKAICAIDIPVMGHIGLTPQSIHRMGGYKVQGKEVRQREKLLADAVAVERAGAFSLVLEAIPLKLAKEITETVKIPTIGIGAGLHCDGQVLVIHDLLGLSGKIRPKFVKQYAHLETDITRAVKTFRSEVKKEKFPTDKHSFH
;
A
#
# COMPACT_ATOMS: atom_id res chain seq x y z
N VAL A 1 -21.31 -23.52 -15.67
CA VAL A 1 -21.23 -22.97 -14.30
C VAL A 1 -21.70 -21.53 -14.41
N GLN A 2 -22.95 -21.27 -13.99
CA GLN A 2 -23.56 -19.95 -13.98
C GLN A 2 -22.88 -19.11 -12.89
N GLY A 3 -22.17 -18.05 -13.29
CA GLY A 3 -21.63 -17.06 -12.37
C GLY A 3 -22.78 -16.24 -11.79
N ALA A 4 -22.92 -16.29 -10.48
CA ALA A 4 -23.79 -15.39 -9.75
C ALA A 4 -23.24 -13.96 -9.89
N PHE A 5 -23.88 -13.14 -10.71
CA PHE A 5 -23.68 -11.70 -10.69
C PHE A 5 -24.21 -11.18 -9.35
N ILE A 6 -23.31 -10.76 -8.46
CA ILE A 6 -23.68 -10.01 -7.27
C ILE A 6 -24.20 -8.66 -7.77
N ASN A 7 -25.53 -8.50 -7.73
CA ASN A 7 -26.21 -7.23 -7.97
C ASN A 7 -25.93 -6.32 -6.75
N LEU A 8 -24.85 -5.56 -6.80
CA LEU A 8 -24.62 -4.46 -5.86
C LEU A 8 -25.69 -3.39 -6.13
N LYS A 9 -26.61 -3.21 -5.19
CA LYS A 9 -27.61 -2.15 -5.24
C LYS A 9 -26.87 -0.80 -5.30
N LYS A 10 -27.12 -0.02 -6.32
CA LYS A 10 -26.77 1.40 -6.44
C LYS A 10 -27.51 2.14 -5.31
N GLY A 11 -26.92 2.32 -4.13
CA GLY A 11 -27.64 3.04 -3.10
C GLY A 11 -27.01 3.21 -1.73
N ASP A 12 -25.91 2.52 -1.38
CA ASP A 12 -25.37 2.57 -0.01
C ASP A 12 -23.87 2.92 0.12
N PHE A 13 -23.24 3.40 -0.92
CA PHE A 13 -21.91 3.97 -0.81
C PHE A 13 -22.06 5.48 -0.57
N MET A 14 -21.78 5.94 0.64
CA MET A 14 -21.71 7.37 0.94
C MET A 14 -20.73 8.03 -0.02
N ASP A 15 -21.20 9.02 -0.77
CA ASP A 15 -20.47 9.84 -1.78
C ASP A 15 -19.36 10.71 -1.16
N THR A 16 -18.99 10.49 0.11
CA THR A 16 -18.03 11.31 0.84
C THR A 16 -16.62 10.73 0.72
N LYS A 17 -15.71 11.59 0.33
CA LYS A 17 -14.28 11.32 0.27
C LYS A 17 -13.73 10.97 1.66
N ILE A 18 -12.95 9.91 1.76
CA ILE A 18 -12.27 9.50 2.99
C ILE A 18 -11.05 10.39 3.24
N THR A 19 -10.95 10.88 4.46
CA THR A 19 -9.85 11.72 4.94
C THR A 19 -9.02 11.00 6.02
N VAL A 20 -7.88 11.56 6.38
CA VAL A 20 -7.08 11.05 7.51
C VAL A 20 -7.83 11.08 8.84
N VAL A 21 -8.80 12.00 8.97
CA VAL A 21 -9.66 12.07 10.16
C VAL A 21 -10.58 10.85 10.22
N ASP A 22 -11.23 10.50 9.10
CA ASP A 22 -12.10 9.34 9.01
C ASP A 22 -11.35 8.04 9.34
N ILE A 23 -10.11 7.89 8.84
CA ILE A 23 -9.24 6.74 9.14
C ILE A 23 -8.98 6.62 10.65
N ARG A 24 -8.74 7.75 11.35
CA ARG A 24 -8.56 7.75 12.82
C ARG A 24 -9.85 7.39 13.55
N GLU A 25 -10.97 7.91 13.08
CA GLU A 25 -12.29 7.63 13.67
C GLU A 25 -12.70 6.17 13.49
N MET A 26 -12.34 5.51 12.38
CA MET A 26 -12.59 4.08 12.17
C MET A 26 -12.00 3.23 13.31
N LYS A 27 -10.78 3.52 13.79
CA LYS A 27 -10.23 2.86 14.98
C LYS A 27 -11.14 3.06 16.20
N THR A 28 -11.58 4.27 16.45
CA THR A 28 -12.44 4.60 17.58
C THR A 28 -13.77 3.86 17.54
N ARG A 29 -14.32 3.65 16.32
CA ARG A 29 -15.56 2.91 16.08
C ARG A 29 -15.35 1.39 16.01
N GLY A 30 -14.11 0.89 16.07
CA GLY A 30 -13.79 -0.53 15.90
C GLY A 30 -14.00 -1.05 14.47
N GLU A 31 -14.07 -0.18 13.49
CA GLU A 31 -14.20 -0.51 12.07
C GLU A 31 -12.86 -0.87 11.47
N LYS A 32 -12.82 -1.93 10.65
CA LYS A 32 -11.57 -2.37 10.01
C LYS A 32 -11.30 -1.57 8.75
N ILE A 33 -10.03 -1.17 8.59
CA ILE A 33 -9.52 -0.40 7.45
C ILE A 33 -8.95 -1.36 6.40
N VAL A 34 -9.45 -1.29 5.17
CA VAL A 34 -8.89 -2.02 4.04
C VAL A 34 -7.99 -1.09 3.25
N MET A 35 -6.74 -1.50 3.08
CA MET A 35 -5.74 -0.77 2.31
C MET A 35 -5.18 -1.70 1.24
N LEU A 36 -5.04 -1.22 0.02
CA LEU A 36 -4.43 -1.94 -1.10
C LEU A 36 -3.47 -1.04 -1.85
N THR A 37 -2.40 -1.62 -2.38
CA THR A 37 -1.55 -0.86 -3.30
C THR A 37 -2.25 -0.67 -4.64
N ALA A 38 -1.98 0.47 -5.29
CA ALA A 38 -2.46 0.77 -6.64
C ALA A 38 -1.39 1.55 -7.40
N TYR A 39 -1.22 1.27 -8.70
CA TYR A 39 -0.16 1.88 -9.49
C TYR A 39 -0.63 2.43 -10.83
N ASP A 40 -1.88 2.20 -11.21
CA ASP A 40 -2.46 2.60 -12.48
C ASP A 40 -3.93 2.99 -12.35
N TYR A 41 -4.43 3.69 -13.39
CA TYR A 41 -5.80 4.18 -13.43
C TYR A 41 -6.88 3.08 -13.37
N PRO A 42 -6.86 2.02 -14.23
CA PRO A 42 -7.93 1.03 -14.23
C PRO A 42 -8.00 0.24 -12.92
N THR A 43 -6.86 -0.16 -12.36
CA THR A 43 -6.79 -0.85 -11.08
C THR A 43 -7.32 0.02 -9.95
N ALA A 44 -6.82 1.25 -9.83
CA ALA A 44 -7.26 2.18 -8.77
C ALA A 44 -8.78 2.44 -8.82
N ARG A 45 -9.36 2.63 -10.02
CA ARG A 45 -10.80 2.80 -10.20
C ARG A 45 -11.60 1.60 -9.67
N ILE A 46 -11.14 0.38 -9.97
CA ILE A 46 -11.81 -0.84 -9.51
C ILE A 46 -11.74 -0.93 -7.98
N LEU A 47 -10.56 -0.70 -7.38
CA LEU A 47 -10.38 -0.77 -5.93
C LEU A 47 -11.24 0.26 -5.19
N ASP A 48 -11.30 1.48 -5.70
CA ASP A 48 -12.12 2.56 -5.14
C ASP A 48 -13.63 2.20 -5.21
N GLN A 49 -14.08 1.69 -6.36
CA GLN A 49 -15.46 1.20 -6.55
C GLN A 49 -15.81 0.00 -5.66
N CYS A 50 -14.82 -0.80 -5.26
CA CYS A 50 -14.98 -1.90 -4.31
C CYS A 50 -15.05 -1.44 -2.85
N GLY A 51 -14.89 -0.14 -2.58
CA GLY A 51 -15.01 0.42 -1.25
C GLY A 51 -13.71 0.39 -0.43
N THR A 52 -12.55 0.17 -1.04
CA THR A 52 -11.25 0.26 -0.36
C THR A 52 -11.08 1.64 0.26
N GLU A 53 -10.72 1.71 1.56
CA GLU A 53 -10.58 2.97 2.28
C GLU A 53 -9.29 3.71 1.91
N VAL A 54 -8.19 2.98 1.69
CA VAL A 54 -6.88 3.59 1.43
C VAL A 54 -6.23 2.95 0.20
N LEU A 55 -5.84 3.78 -0.77
CA LEU A 55 -5.02 3.38 -1.91
C LEU A 55 -3.58 3.83 -1.66
N LEU A 56 -2.65 2.87 -1.62
CA LEU A 56 -1.23 3.11 -1.40
C LEU A 56 -0.47 3.04 -2.72
N ILE A 57 0.27 4.08 -3.03
CA ILE A 57 1.31 4.02 -4.05
C ILE A 57 2.62 3.67 -3.34
N GLY A 58 2.86 2.35 -3.23
CA GLY A 58 4.01 1.81 -2.52
C GLY A 58 5.26 1.78 -3.39
N ASP A 59 6.44 1.90 -2.75
CA ASP A 59 7.73 1.66 -3.43
C ASP A 59 7.91 0.20 -3.88
N SER A 60 7.05 -0.71 -3.41
CA SER A 60 6.86 -2.05 -3.99
C SER A 60 6.54 -2.04 -5.49
N VAL A 61 6.18 -0.89 -6.08
CA VAL A 61 6.12 -0.68 -7.54
C VAL A 61 7.40 -1.17 -8.22
N GLY A 62 8.57 -0.96 -7.59
CA GLY A 62 9.86 -1.46 -8.07
C GLY A 62 9.85 -2.96 -8.32
N ASN A 63 9.35 -3.74 -7.37
CA ASN A 63 9.29 -5.19 -7.50
C ASN A 63 8.20 -5.67 -8.48
N VAL A 64 6.96 -5.14 -8.34
CA VAL A 64 5.79 -5.75 -9.00
C VAL A 64 5.44 -5.16 -10.37
N MET A 65 5.92 -3.95 -10.67
CA MET A 65 5.69 -3.29 -11.96
C MET A 65 6.97 -3.14 -12.78
N MET A 66 8.09 -2.86 -12.12
CA MET A 66 9.37 -2.58 -12.79
C MET A 66 10.29 -3.81 -12.85
N GLY A 67 10.00 -4.87 -12.08
CA GLY A 67 10.78 -6.12 -12.07
C GLY A 67 12.15 -5.97 -11.37
N LEU A 68 12.29 -5.00 -10.45
CA LEU A 68 13.50 -4.80 -9.67
C LEU A 68 13.59 -5.82 -8.51
N ASP A 69 14.80 -6.18 -8.11
CA ASP A 69 15.04 -7.12 -7.02
C ASP A 69 14.63 -6.60 -5.64
N ASN A 70 14.62 -5.27 -5.47
CA ASN A 70 14.21 -4.58 -4.23
C ASN A 70 13.69 -3.17 -4.53
N THR A 71 13.22 -2.46 -3.50
CA THR A 71 12.59 -1.13 -3.65
C THR A 71 13.59 0.03 -3.66
N LEU A 72 14.87 -0.19 -3.36
CA LEU A 72 15.86 0.88 -3.19
C LEU A 72 16.07 1.77 -4.43
N PRO A 73 16.04 1.25 -5.67
CA PRO A 73 16.22 2.08 -6.85
C PRO A 73 15.03 2.97 -7.22
N VAL A 74 13.86 2.76 -6.58
CA VAL A 74 12.65 3.54 -6.90
C VAL A 74 12.85 5.00 -6.57
N THR A 75 12.56 5.86 -7.53
CA THR A 75 12.70 7.32 -7.43
C THR A 75 11.40 8.00 -7.00
N ILE A 76 11.52 9.22 -6.48
CA ILE A 76 10.36 10.05 -6.14
C ILE A 76 9.51 10.36 -7.38
N ASP A 77 10.14 10.55 -8.55
CA ASP A 77 9.44 10.85 -9.80
C ASP A 77 8.58 9.69 -10.28
N GLU A 78 9.03 8.45 -10.08
CA GLU A 78 8.24 7.25 -10.37
C GLU A 78 7.03 7.15 -9.43
N ILE A 79 7.20 7.42 -8.13
CA ILE A 79 6.06 7.46 -7.20
C ILE A 79 5.07 8.56 -7.61
N ILE A 80 5.54 9.77 -7.97
CA ILE A 80 4.70 10.86 -8.47
C ILE A 80 3.95 10.44 -9.74
N TYR A 81 4.62 9.78 -10.67
CA TYR A 81 4.01 9.31 -11.92
C TYR A 81 2.82 8.38 -11.67
N HIS A 82 3.01 7.36 -10.84
CA HIS A 82 1.96 6.42 -10.47
C HIS A 82 0.86 7.06 -9.62
N THR A 83 1.23 7.96 -8.70
CA THR A 83 0.28 8.71 -7.86
C THR A 83 -0.71 9.50 -8.71
N ARG A 84 -0.25 10.21 -9.75
CA ARG A 84 -1.10 10.94 -10.69
C ARG A 84 -2.15 10.06 -11.36
N ALA A 85 -1.79 8.83 -11.72
CA ALA A 85 -2.71 7.88 -12.34
C ALA A 85 -3.80 7.44 -11.36
N VAL A 86 -3.42 7.10 -10.13
CA VAL A 86 -4.32 6.66 -9.06
C VAL A 86 -5.28 7.79 -8.64
N VAL A 87 -4.75 8.99 -8.43
CA VAL A 87 -5.55 10.17 -8.03
C VAL A 87 -6.63 10.50 -9.06
N ARG A 88 -6.34 10.41 -10.35
CA ARG A 88 -7.36 10.62 -11.40
C ARG A 88 -8.45 9.57 -11.44
N ALA A 89 -8.17 8.38 -10.94
CA ALA A 89 -9.09 7.25 -10.98
C ALA A 89 -10.04 7.22 -9.78
N ARG A 90 -9.57 7.65 -8.61
CA ARG A 90 -10.27 7.53 -7.34
C ARG A 90 -11.32 8.62 -7.17
N GLN A 91 -12.40 8.31 -6.51
CA GLN A 91 -13.48 9.23 -6.12
C GLN A 91 -13.58 9.35 -4.59
N ARG A 92 -13.40 8.26 -3.86
CA ARG A 92 -13.64 8.14 -2.43
C ARG A 92 -12.38 7.91 -1.58
N ALA A 93 -11.55 6.93 -1.94
CA ALA A 93 -10.43 6.45 -1.12
C ALA A 93 -9.41 7.53 -0.78
N LEU A 94 -8.83 7.47 0.41
CA LEU A 94 -7.64 8.24 0.78
C LEU A 94 -6.44 7.75 -0.04
N VAL A 95 -5.70 8.66 -0.67
CA VAL A 95 -4.49 8.33 -1.45
C VAL A 95 -3.24 8.64 -0.64
N VAL A 96 -2.47 7.59 -0.34
CA VAL A 96 -1.18 7.68 0.37
C VAL A 96 -0.05 7.30 -0.58
N ALA A 97 1.02 8.10 -0.61
CA ALA A 97 2.20 7.83 -1.45
C ALA A 97 3.44 7.57 -0.59
N ASP A 98 4.21 6.54 -0.94
CA ASP A 98 5.49 6.25 -0.27
C ASP A 98 6.52 7.33 -0.59
N MET A 99 7.28 7.69 0.44
CA MET A 99 8.54 8.38 0.26
C MET A 99 9.62 7.31 0.04
N PRO A 100 10.17 7.17 -1.19
CA PRO A 100 11.13 6.11 -1.48
C PRO A 100 12.48 6.35 -0.78
N PHE A 101 13.34 5.33 -0.80
CA PHE A 101 14.66 5.39 -0.19
C PHE A 101 15.45 6.61 -0.64
N MET A 102 16.13 7.29 0.29
CA MET A 102 16.90 8.53 0.11
C MET A 102 16.08 9.79 -0.22
N SER A 103 14.76 9.74 -0.14
CA SER A 103 13.92 10.96 -0.29
C SER A 103 13.70 11.70 1.04
N TYR A 104 14.02 11.09 2.20
CA TYR A 104 13.80 11.70 3.52
C TYR A 104 14.94 11.42 4.53
N GLN A 105 15.95 10.63 4.16
CA GLN A 105 17.01 10.20 5.10
C GLN A 105 18.17 11.19 5.20
N VAL A 106 18.32 12.13 4.27
CA VAL A 106 19.45 13.08 4.26
C VAL A 106 19.30 14.15 5.34
N ASN A 107 18.16 14.84 5.34
CA ASN A 107 17.80 15.85 6.34
C ASN A 107 16.30 16.20 6.28
N THR A 108 15.83 16.98 7.24
CA THR A 108 14.40 17.38 7.32
C THR A 108 13.95 18.31 6.21
N GLU A 109 14.84 19.13 5.65
CA GLU A 109 14.51 20.05 4.57
C GLU A 109 14.23 19.28 3.28
N GLN A 110 15.07 18.31 2.92
CA GLN A 110 14.81 17.40 1.81
C GLN A 110 13.50 16.64 2.03
N ALA A 111 13.29 16.06 3.22
CA ALA A 111 12.07 15.32 3.52
C ALA A 111 10.79 16.16 3.33
N LYS A 112 10.79 17.43 3.77
CA LYS A 112 9.68 18.36 3.53
C LYS A 112 9.49 18.67 2.04
N GLN A 113 10.57 18.89 1.29
CA GLN A 113 10.51 19.17 -0.15
C GLN A 113 9.92 17.98 -0.92
N GLU A 114 10.43 16.78 -0.68
CA GLU A 114 9.98 15.57 -1.39
C GLU A 114 8.55 15.17 -0.99
N ALA A 115 8.19 15.30 0.29
CA ALA A 115 6.80 15.14 0.73
C ALA A 115 5.88 16.16 0.03
N GLY A 116 6.30 17.42 -0.03
CA GLY A 116 5.58 18.49 -0.74
C GLY A 116 5.39 18.20 -2.24
N ARG A 117 6.37 17.57 -2.90
CA ARG A 117 6.25 17.14 -4.29
C ARG A 117 5.20 16.06 -4.47
N LEU A 118 5.15 15.04 -3.57
CA LEU A 118 4.12 13.99 -3.62
C LEU A 118 2.71 14.58 -3.51
N ILE A 119 2.51 15.58 -2.66
CA ILE A 119 1.24 16.28 -2.51
C ILE A 119 0.93 17.15 -3.74
N LYS A 120 1.85 18.07 -4.11
CA LYS A 120 1.61 19.10 -5.15
C LYS A 120 1.63 18.51 -6.57
N GLU A 121 2.61 17.67 -6.87
CA GLU A 121 2.80 17.14 -8.22
C GLU A 121 2.08 15.81 -8.39
N GLY A 122 2.09 14.95 -7.36
CA GLY A 122 1.43 13.65 -7.36
C GLY A 122 -0.08 13.74 -7.14
N GLY A 123 -0.51 14.66 -6.26
CA GLY A 123 -1.88 14.79 -5.80
C GLY A 123 -2.23 13.83 -4.66
N ALA A 124 -1.23 13.22 -3.99
CA ALA A 124 -1.44 12.45 -2.78
C ALA A 124 -2.02 13.31 -1.65
N GLU A 125 -2.63 12.68 -0.65
CA GLU A 125 -3.24 13.36 0.49
C GLU A 125 -2.51 13.08 1.79
N ALA A 126 -1.62 12.09 1.76
CA ALA A 126 -0.70 11.75 2.84
C ALA A 126 0.54 11.06 2.26
N VAL A 127 1.60 11.01 3.03
CA VAL A 127 2.83 10.29 2.68
C VAL A 127 3.08 9.14 3.66
N LYS A 128 3.77 8.07 3.19
CA LYS A 128 4.23 6.98 4.07
C LYS A 128 5.76 7.01 4.15
N ILE A 129 6.31 6.68 5.34
CA ILE A 129 7.75 6.75 5.63
C ILE A 129 8.14 5.62 6.58
N GLU A 130 9.30 5.00 6.33
CA GLU A 130 9.79 3.84 7.05
C GLU A 130 10.79 4.23 8.15
N GLY A 131 10.56 3.72 9.36
CA GLY A 131 11.40 3.89 10.54
C GLY A 131 10.61 4.25 11.79
N GLY A 132 11.29 4.28 12.93
CA GLY A 132 10.72 4.58 14.24
C GLY A 132 11.40 5.79 14.88
N GLU A 133 11.96 5.61 16.08
CA GLU A 133 12.65 6.68 16.83
C GLU A 133 13.71 7.42 16.00
N ASN A 134 14.42 6.71 15.10
CA ASN A 134 15.47 7.29 14.27
C ASN A 134 14.97 8.33 13.27
N ILE A 135 13.68 8.35 12.94
CA ILE A 135 13.07 9.30 12.01
C ILE A 135 11.98 10.17 12.67
N GLU A 136 11.85 10.12 14.00
CA GLU A 136 10.86 10.92 14.74
C GLU A 136 10.93 12.41 14.36
N GLY A 137 12.13 12.98 14.28
CA GLY A 137 12.35 14.37 13.88
C GLY A 137 11.88 14.68 12.44
N VAL A 138 12.04 13.72 11.54
CA VAL A 138 11.59 13.85 10.15
C VAL A 138 10.06 13.82 10.07
N ILE A 139 9.40 12.86 10.74
CA ILE A 139 7.94 12.80 10.82
C ILE A 139 7.38 14.12 11.37
N LYS A 140 7.93 14.58 12.49
CA LYS A 140 7.52 15.85 13.11
C LYS A 140 7.68 17.04 12.16
N ALA A 141 8.77 17.11 11.41
CA ALA A 141 9.02 18.20 10.47
C ALA A 141 8.05 18.20 9.29
N ILE A 142 7.66 17.01 8.76
CA ILE A 142 6.67 16.87 7.70
C ILE A 142 5.27 17.22 8.22
N CYS A 143 4.89 16.71 9.41
CA CYS A 143 3.60 17.06 10.03
C CYS A 143 3.48 18.57 10.33
N ALA A 144 4.59 19.24 10.69
CA ALA A 144 4.60 20.66 11.01
C ALA A 144 4.32 21.58 9.80
N ILE A 145 4.35 21.05 8.57
CA ILE A 145 3.96 21.77 7.33
C ILE A 145 2.62 21.25 6.78
N ASP A 146 1.76 20.71 7.68
CA ASP A 146 0.39 20.23 7.39
C ASP A 146 0.30 19.05 6.40
N ILE A 147 1.37 18.26 6.26
CA ILE A 147 1.34 17.03 5.46
C ILE A 147 1.12 15.84 6.39
N PRO A 148 0.00 15.08 6.24
CA PRO A 148 -0.26 13.90 7.04
C PRO A 148 0.75 12.78 6.76
N VAL A 149 1.27 12.14 7.82
CA VAL A 149 2.25 11.06 7.72
C VAL A 149 1.69 9.75 8.25
N MET A 150 1.84 8.68 7.46
CA MET A 150 1.67 7.29 7.87
C MET A 150 3.07 6.72 8.17
N GLY A 151 3.29 6.22 9.38
CA GLY A 151 4.54 5.54 9.74
C GLY A 151 4.57 4.09 9.24
N HIS A 152 5.76 3.47 9.22
CA HIS A 152 5.93 2.06 8.88
C HIS A 152 7.09 1.48 9.67
N ILE A 153 6.82 0.48 10.52
CA ILE A 153 7.80 -0.23 11.33
C ILE A 153 7.68 -1.76 11.17
N GLY A 154 8.64 -2.47 11.73
CA GLY A 154 8.77 -3.91 11.58
C GLY A 154 9.80 -4.24 10.50
N LEU A 155 9.43 -5.07 9.53
CA LEU A 155 10.20 -5.21 8.31
C LEU A 155 10.00 -3.94 7.48
N THR A 156 11.09 -3.26 7.21
CA THR A 156 11.13 -2.07 6.35
C THR A 156 11.94 -2.38 5.10
N PRO A 157 11.29 -2.54 3.91
CA PRO A 157 11.98 -2.91 2.66
C PRO A 157 13.17 -2.00 2.32
N GLN A 158 13.09 -0.71 2.63
CA GLN A 158 14.19 0.22 2.43
C GLN A 158 15.42 -0.06 3.32
N SER A 159 15.26 -0.84 4.37
CA SER A 159 16.36 -1.27 5.26
C SER A 159 16.84 -2.70 4.95
N ILE A 160 16.52 -3.27 3.79
CA ILE A 160 16.74 -4.68 3.46
C ILE A 160 18.19 -5.13 3.66
N HIS A 161 19.18 -4.30 3.30
CA HIS A 161 20.59 -4.61 3.47
C HIS A 161 20.98 -4.67 4.95
N ARG A 162 20.49 -3.74 5.79
CA ARG A 162 20.73 -3.74 7.23
C ARG A 162 20.08 -4.94 7.92
N MET A 163 18.91 -5.37 7.45
CA MET A 163 18.15 -6.49 8.03
C MET A 163 18.62 -7.86 7.54
N GLY A 164 19.46 -7.91 6.50
CA GLY A 164 19.95 -9.16 5.92
C GLY A 164 18.84 -10.00 5.26
N GLY A 165 17.88 -9.34 4.59
CA GLY A 165 16.79 -9.95 3.86
C GLY A 165 15.42 -9.78 4.51
N TYR A 166 14.40 -10.35 3.87
CA TYR A 166 12.99 -10.30 4.32
C TYR A 166 12.75 -11.26 5.49
N LYS A 167 12.97 -10.79 6.72
CA LYS A 167 12.85 -11.58 7.95
C LYS A 167 11.81 -10.99 8.89
N VAL A 168 11.09 -11.86 9.62
CA VAL A 168 10.16 -11.43 10.69
C VAL A 168 10.95 -10.70 11.77
N GLN A 169 10.55 -9.48 12.10
CA GLN A 169 11.14 -8.61 13.10
C GLN A 169 10.42 -8.77 14.46
N GLY A 170 11.11 -8.44 15.57
CA GLY A 170 10.47 -8.45 16.89
C GLY A 170 10.31 -9.82 17.55
N LYS A 171 11.08 -10.84 17.14
CA LYS A 171 11.10 -12.17 17.78
C LYS A 171 11.86 -12.15 19.12
N GLU A 172 12.97 -11.42 19.19
CA GLU A 172 13.80 -11.27 20.38
C GLU A 172 13.26 -10.18 21.29
N VAL A 173 13.44 -10.31 22.61
CA VAL A 173 12.94 -9.35 23.62
C VAL A 173 13.38 -7.93 23.28
N ARG A 174 14.67 -7.73 23.01
CA ARG A 174 15.21 -6.41 22.67
C ARG A 174 14.60 -5.82 21.39
N GLN A 175 14.34 -6.65 20.39
CA GLN A 175 13.68 -6.19 19.15
C GLN A 175 12.23 -5.82 19.41
N ARG A 176 11.52 -6.58 20.27
CA ARG A 176 10.15 -6.28 20.68
C ARG A 176 10.06 -4.93 21.41
N GLU A 177 10.93 -4.70 22.42
CA GLU A 177 11.01 -3.43 23.13
C GLU A 177 11.28 -2.25 22.19
N LYS A 178 12.21 -2.45 21.25
CA LYS A 178 12.52 -1.44 20.23
C LYS A 178 11.30 -1.10 19.36
N LEU A 179 10.55 -2.09 18.88
CA LEU A 179 9.38 -1.85 18.04
C LEU A 179 8.22 -1.18 18.80
N LEU A 180 8.09 -1.45 20.11
CA LEU A 180 7.16 -0.71 20.97
C LEU A 180 7.56 0.75 21.11
N ALA A 181 8.84 1.02 21.37
CA ALA A 181 9.38 2.38 21.45
C ALA A 181 9.24 3.11 20.09
N ASP A 182 9.51 2.42 18.98
CA ASP A 182 9.34 2.96 17.63
C ASP A 182 7.89 3.37 17.38
N ALA A 183 6.90 2.53 17.73
CA ALA A 183 5.49 2.82 17.56
C ALA A 183 5.06 4.08 18.33
N VAL A 184 5.48 4.18 19.59
CA VAL A 184 5.20 5.35 20.43
C VAL A 184 5.86 6.62 19.89
N ALA A 185 7.11 6.52 19.40
CA ALA A 185 7.82 7.66 18.81
C ALA A 185 7.13 8.16 17.54
N VAL A 186 6.69 7.25 16.67
CA VAL A 186 5.94 7.60 15.45
C VAL A 186 4.63 8.32 15.77
N GLU A 187 3.86 7.81 16.75
CA GLU A 187 2.64 8.50 17.22
C GLU A 187 2.94 9.87 17.80
N ARG A 188 3.94 9.96 18.70
CA ARG A 188 4.36 11.22 19.34
C ARG A 188 4.82 12.27 18.32
N ALA A 189 5.42 11.84 17.22
CA ALA A 189 5.84 12.71 16.13
C ALA A 189 4.66 13.29 15.31
N GLY A 190 3.44 12.79 15.49
CA GLY A 190 2.23 13.29 14.85
C GLY A 190 1.71 12.45 13.68
N ALA A 191 2.23 11.25 13.45
CA ALA A 191 1.69 10.35 12.44
C ALA A 191 0.20 10.06 12.68
N PHE A 192 -0.60 9.94 11.62
CA PHE A 192 -2.03 9.65 11.73
C PHE A 192 -2.33 8.14 11.75
N SER A 193 -1.41 7.31 11.27
CA SER A 193 -1.54 5.85 11.19
C SER A 193 -0.17 5.19 11.15
N LEU A 194 -0.10 3.88 11.42
CA LEU A 194 1.14 3.12 11.50
C LEU A 194 1.00 1.75 10.82
N VAL A 195 1.84 1.47 9.82
CA VAL A 195 1.96 0.14 9.21
C VAL A 195 2.86 -0.74 10.08
N LEU A 196 2.41 -1.98 10.34
CA LEU A 196 3.14 -3.02 11.05
C LEU A 196 3.42 -4.17 10.07
N GLU A 197 4.69 -4.34 9.64
CA GLU A 197 5.04 -5.35 8.67
C GLU A 197 5.87 -6.49 9.27
N ALA A 198 5.45 -7.74 8.97
CA ALA A 198 6.17 -8.98 9.28
C ALA A 198 6.68 -9.03 10.74
N ILE A 199 5.78 -8.79 11.69
CA ILE A 199 6.03 -8.89 13.14
C ILE A 199 5.14 -9.97 13.76
N PRO A 200 5.51 -10.54 14.94
CA PRO A 200 4.69 -11.53 15.63
C PRO A 200 3.30 -10.99 15.99
N LEU A 201 2.26 -11.81 15.80
CA LEU A 201 0.86 -11.47 16.08
C LEU A 201 0.64 -10.88 17.49
N LYS A 202 1.31 -11.43 18.52
CA LYS A 202 1.18 -10.93 19.91
C LYS A 202 1.77 -9.53 20.06
N LEU A 203 2.90 -9.25 19.39
CA LEU A 203 3.52 -7.93 19.41
C LEU A 203 2.67 -6.91 18.65
N ALA A 204 2.10 -7.29 17.51
CA ALA A 204 1.19 -6.43 16.76
C ALA A 204 -0.04 -6.05 17.59
N LYS A 205 -0.61 -7.01 18.34
CA LYS A 205 -1.71 -6.75 19.28
C LYS A 205 -1.31 -5.70 20.33
N GLU A 206 -0.17 -5.93 21.00
CA GLU A 206 0.34 -5.05 22.03
C GLU A 206 0.60 -3.62 21.51
N ILE A 207 1.23 -3.48 20.34
CA ILE A 207 1.43 -2.17 19.70
C ILE A 207 0.06 -1.51 19.42
N THR A 208 -0.90 -2.25 18.84
CA THR A 208 -2.23 -1.73 18.49
C THR A 208 -2.99 -1.21 19.73
N GLU A 209 -2.84 -1.90 20.87
CA GLU A 209 -3.43 -1.49 22.16
C GLU A 209 -2.67 -0.31 22.82
N THR A 210 -1.39 -0.14 22.52
CA THR A 210 -0.54 0.91 23.08
C THR A 210 -0.74 2.26 22.41
N VAL A 211 -0.80 2.28 21.06
CA VAL A 211 -0.94 3.54 20.31
C VAL A 211 -2.42 3.89 20.06
N LYS A 212 -2.72 5.19 20.01
CA LYS A 212 -4.07 5.71 19.74
C LYS A 212 -4.36 5.81 18.23
N ILE A 213 -3.30 5.91 17.41
CA ILE A 213 -3.43 5.96 15.95
C ILE A 213 -3.76 4.57 15.39
N PRO A 214 -4.50 4.47 14.26
CA PRO A 214 -4.79 3.21 13.60
C PRO A 214 -3.52 2.46 13.19
N THR A 215 -3.52 1.13 13.43
CA THR A 215 -2.46 0.23 12.95
C THR A 215 -2.95 -0.56 11.74
N ILE A 216 -2.11 -0.65 10.70
CA ILE A 216 -2.41 -1.39 9.46
C ILE A 216 -1.40 -2.54 9.35
N GLY A 217 -1.89 -3.78 9.40
CA GLY A 217 -1.04 -4.96 9.39
C GLY A 217 -0.75 -5.49 7.98
N ILE A 218 0.48 -5.95 7.78
CA ILE A 218 0.86 -6.84 6.68
C ILE A 218 1.82 -7.91 7.23
N GLY A 219 1.34 -9.15 7.29
CA GLY A 219 2.09 -10.19 7.99
C GLY A 219 2.24 -9.96 9.49
N ALA A 220 1.31 -9.23 10.11
CA ALA A 220 1.28 -8.89 11.54
C ALA A 220 0.09 -9.52 12.29
N GLY A 221 -0.72 -10.32 11.61
CA GLY A 221 -1.90 -10.99 12.19
C GLY A 221 -3.15 -10.12 12.21
N LEU A 222 -4.19 -10.60 12.89
CA LEU A 222 -5.57 -10.08 12.77
C LEU A 222 -5.91 -8.93 13.73
N HIS A 223 -5.02 -8.61 14.68
CA HIS A 223 -5.35 -7.67 15.77
C HIS A 223 -5.16 -6.19 15.40
N CYS A 224 -4.51 -5.89 14.27
CA CYS A 224 -4.40 -4.53 13.76
C CYS A 224 -5.79 -3.95 13.40
N ASP A 225 -5.90 -2.63 13.40
CA ASP A 225 -7.12 -1.91 13.04
C ASP A 225 -7.46 -2.03 11.55
N GLY A 226 -6.48 -2.31 10.71
CA GLY A 226 -6.64 -2.59 9.28
C GLY A 226 -5.63 -3.58 8.75
N GLN A 227 -5.73 -3.89 7.45
CA GLN A 227 -4.81 -4.75 6.71
C GLN A 227 -4.44 -4.14 5.38
N VAL A 228 -3.19 -4.31 4.96
CA VAL A 228 -2.73 -3.96 3.61
C VAL A 228 -2.18 -5.18 2.89
N LEU A 229 -2.42 -5.27 1.59
CA LEU A 229 -1.74 -6.19 0.67
C LEU A 229 -1.30 -5.46 -0.59
N VAL A 230 -0.23 -5.96 -1.19
CA VAL A 230 0.14 -5.59 -2.55
C VAL A 230 -0.89 -6.18 -3.51
N ILE A 231 -1.47 -5.36 -4.39
CA ILE A 231 -2.56 -5.81 -5.29
C ILE A 231 -2.13 -6.97 -6.18
N HIS A 232 -0.88 -6.98 -6.65
CA HIS A 232 -0.34 -8.07 -7.47
C HIS A 232 -0.29 -9.40 -6.70
N ASP A 233 0.03 -9.35 -5.40
CA ASP A 233 0.00 -10.54 -4.52
C ASP A 233 -1.42 -11.06 -4.36
N LEU A 234 -2.38 -10.17 -4.08
CA LEU A 234 -3.79 -10.50 -3.92
C LEU A 234 -4.37 -11.14 -5.19
N LEU A 235 -3.98 -10.65 -6.37
CA LEU A 235 -4.48 -11.10 -7.67
C LEU A 235 -3.68 -12.27 -8.28
N GLY A 236 -2.58 -12.69 -7.66
CA GLY A 236 -1.74 -13.78 -8.16
C GLY A 236 -0.91 -13.42 -9.39
N LEU A 237 -0.31 -12.22 -9.38
CA LEU A 237 0.59 -11.70 -10.44
C LEU A 237 2.04 -11.53 -9.97
N SER A 238 2.39 -11.87 -8.73
CA SER A 238 3.70 -11.56 -8.12
C SER A 238 4.79 -12.61 -8.40
N GLY A 239 4.59 -13.52 -9.34
CA GLY A 239 5.59 -14.53 -9.70
C GLY A 239 5.73 -15.66 -8.65
N LYS A 240 6.96 -16.26 -8.57
CA LYS A 240 7.17 -17.52 -7.84
C LYS A 240 7.34 -17.37 -6.33
N ILE A 241 7.84 -16.23 -5.84
CA ILE A 241 8.09 -16.01 -4.42
C ILE A 241 6.85 -15.39 -3.79
N ARG A 242 6.20 -16.15 -2.92
CA ARG A 242 5.02 -15.70 -2.19
C ARG A 242 5.29 -15.70 -0.69
N PRO A 243 5.25 -14.52 -0.04
CA PRO A 243 5.33 -14.46 1.42
C PRO A 243 4.23 -15.27 2.10
N LYS A 244 4.52 -15.87 3.25
CA LYS A 244 3.57 -16.73 3.99
C LYS A 244 2.24 -16.03 4.33
N PHE A 245 2.26 -14.73 4.53
CA PHE A 245 1.09 -13.93 4.89
C PHE A 245 0.19 -13.57 3.70
N VAL A 246 0.64 -13.83 2.48
CA VAL A 246 -0.14 -13.52 1.27
C VAL A 246 -1.20 -14.59 1.03
N LYS A 247 -2.46 -14.18 1.04
CA LYS A 247 -3.59 -14.96 0.53
C LYS A 247 -3.96 -14.44 -0.85
N GLN A 248 -3.89 -15.31 -1.85
CA GLN A 248 -4.38 -14.99 -3.19
C GLN A 248 -5.89 -15.18 -3.26
N TYR A 249 -6.57 -14.20 -3.83
CA TYR A 249 -8.02 -14.21 -4.06
C TYR A 249 -8.37 -14.42 -5.54
N ALA A 250 -7.37 -14.35 -6.42
CA ALA A 250 -7.47 -14.61 -7.85
C ALA A 250 -6.17 -15.24 -8.38
N HIS A 251 -6.20 -15.72 -9.63
CA HIS A 251 -5.06 -16.36 -10.30
C HIS A 251 -4.84 -15.74 -11.69
N LEU A 252 -4.69 -14.41 -11.75
CA LEU A 252 -4.66 -13.68 -13.00
C LEU A 252 -3.49 -14.04 -13.91
N GLU A 253 -2.35 -14.47 -13.39
CA GLU A 253 -1.24 -14.99 -14.20
C GLU A 253 -1.69 -16.15 -15.10
N THR A 254 -2.45 -17.08 -14.54
CA THR A 254 -3.03 -18.21 -15.28
C THR A 254 -4.06 -17.75 -16.30
N ASP A 255 -4.95 -16.85 -15.92
CA ASP A 255 -6.03 -16.37 -16.77
C ASP A 255 -5.49 -15.54 -17.94
N ILE A 256 -4.55 -14.64 -17.69
CA ILE A 256 -3.86 -13.85 -18.73
C ILE A 256 -3.10 -14.78 -19.67
N THR A 257 -2.36 -15.75 -19.14
CA THR A 257 -1.63 -16.73 -19.94
C THR A 257 -2.57 -17.49 -20.87
N ARG A 258 -3.72 -17.96 -20.35
CA ARG A 258 -4.74 -18.66 -21.15
C ARG A 258 -5.30 -17.76 -22.24
N ALA A 259 -5.70 -16.54 -21.90
CA ALA A 259 -6.26 -15.58 -22.85
C ALA A 259 -5.28 -15.27 -23.99
N VAL A 260 -4.01 -14.97 -23.65
CA VAL A 260 -2.99 -14.66 -24.67
C VAL A 260 -2.70 -15.86 -25.57
N LYS A 261 -2.61 -17.09 -25.00
CA LYS A 261 -2.42 -18.31 -25.79
C LYS A 261 -3.59 -18.56 -26.75
N THR A 262 -4.84 -18.34 -26.30
CA THR A 262 -6.04 -18.46 -27.13
C THR A 262 -6.00 -17.46 -28.27
N PHE A 263 -5.83 -16.18 -27.98
CA PHE A 263 -5.72 -15.13 -28.99
C PHE A 263 -4.63 -15.45 -30.04
N ARG A 264 -3.42 -15.83 -29.57
CA ARG A 264 -2.31 -16.22 -30.45
C ARG A 264 -2.69 -17.40 -31.36
N SER A 265 -3.38 -18.42 -30.81
CA SER A 265 -3.83 -19.58 -31.60
C SER A 265 -4.87 -19.20 -32.67
N GLU A 266 -5.81 -18.34 -32.31
CA GLU A 266 -6.87 -17.88 -33.24
C GLU A 266 -6.30 -17.03 -34.36
N VAL A 267 -5.38 -16.11 -34.08
CA VAL A 267 -4.67 -15.33 -35.10
C VAL A 267 -3.87 -16.25 -36.05
N LYS A 268 -3.11 -17.21 -35.51
CA LYS A 268 -2.31 -18.15 -36.33
C LYS A 268 -3.14 -19.10 -37.19
N LYS A 269 -4.39 -19.33 -36.80
CA LYS A 269 -5.34 -20.20 -37.52
C LYS A 269 -6.35 -19.41 -38.34
N GLU A 270 -6.14 -18.10 -38.51
CA GLU A 270 -7.04 -17.19 -39.25
C GLU A 270 -8.49 -17.24 -38.75
N LYS A 271 -8.68 -17.47 -37.43
CA LYS A 271 -9.99 -17.48 -36.76
C LYS A 271 -10.34 -16.14 -36.14
N PHE A 272 -9.35 -15.26 -35.98
CA PHE A 272 -9.50 -13.88 -35.53
C PHE A 272 -8.64 -12.96 -36.42
N PRO A 273 -9.18 -11.78 -36.89
CA PRO A 273 -10.54 -11.30 -36.65
C PRO A 273 -11.60 -12.08 -37.49
N THR A 274 -12.85 -12.01 -37.06
CA THR A 274 -14.01 -12.44 -37.88
C THR A 274 -14.65 -11.21 -38.53
N ASP A 275 -15.65 -11.43 -39.39
CA ASP A 275 -16.47 -10.37 -39.99
C ASP A 275 -17.01 -9.37 -38.95
N LYS A 276 -17.39 -9.86 -37.74
CA LYS A 276 -17.91 -9.02 -36.66
C LYS A 276 -16.83 -8.07 -36.06
N HIS A 277 -15.57 -8.31 -36.38
CA HIS A 277 -14.42 -7.50 -35.91
C HIS A 277 -13.78 -6.71 -37.05
N SER A 278 -14.44 -6.68 -38.24
CA SER A 278 -13.93 -6.03 -39.45
C SER A 278 -14.79 -4.82 -39.83
N PHE A 279 -14.17 -3.82 -40.44
CA PHE A 279 -14.87 -2.67 -41.03
C PHE A 279 -15.06 -2.94 -42.54
N HIS A 280 -16.24 -2.57 -43.07
CA HIS A 280 -16.61 -2.71 -44.46
C HIS A 280 -16.88 -1.35 -45.11
#